data_22ee8f5873cf1a8ec66f041f872f07f4
#
_entry.id   22ee8f5873cf1a8ec66f041f872f07f4
#
_cell.length_a   1.000
_cell.length_b   1.000
_cell.length_c   1.000
_cell.angle_alpha   90.00
_cell.angle_beta   90.00
_cell.angle_gamma   90.00
#
_symmetry.space_group_name_H-M   'P 1'
#
loop_
_entity.id
_entity.type
_entity.pdbx_description
1 polymer ?
#
loop_
_entity_poly.entity_id
_entity_poly.type
_entity_poly.pdbx_seq_one_letter_code
_entity_poly.pdbx_strand_id
1 'polypeptide(L)'
;MKHIKTSAIIISAALIIALLFATSKSRASDDTYIDDDIIGYCEEVGEEYGVSPEMLEAMIEAESSGRNVSNGNCKGLMQVNEPFHKDRMKKCGVSDLYDKKGNIIVATDYLLELFEKYEDAGTVLMIYNGTSNAVERGERGDYTSYAKKIMRRSRELEGLHGKLDY
;
A
#
# COMPACT_ATOMS: atom_id res chain seq x y z
N MET A 1 -4.12 -57.36 23.04
CA MET A 1 -3.08 -57.15 22.02
C MET A 1 -3.17 -55.72 21.49
N LYS A 2 -2.13 -54.97 21.83
CA LYS A 2 -1.57 -53.73 21.24
C LYS A 2 -2.54 -52.65 20.76
N HIS A 3 -2.84 -51.71 21.66
CA HIS A 3 -3.18 -50.33 21.32
C HIS A 3 -1.88 -49.57 21.01
N ILE A 4 -1.65 -49.18 19.77
CA ILE A 4 -0.55 -48.31 19.33
C ILE A 4 -1.09 -46.90 19.21
N LYS A 5 -0.77 -46.14 20.18
CA LYS A 5 -0.48 -44.69 20.30
C LYS A 5 -0.60 -43.86 19.02
N THR A 6 -1.65 -43.04 18.96
CA THR A 6 -1.88 -41.95 17.98
C THR A 6 -1.61 -40.58 18.59
N SER A 7 -0.56 -40.42 19.42
CA SER A 7 -0.29 -39.14 20.11
C SER A 7 0.94 -38.37 19.60
N ALA A 8 1.58 -38.87 18.52
CA ALA A 8 2.88 -38.27 18.07
C ALA A 8 2.80 -37.35 16.84
N ILE A 9 1.62 -37.18 16.21
CA ILE A 9 1.53 -36.43 14.93
C ILE A 9 1.00 -35.01 15.08
N ILE A 10 0.41 -34.65 16.22
CA ILE A 10 -0.22 -33.33 16.40
C ILE A 10 0.80 -32.27 16.83
N ILE A 11 1.98 -32.61 17.35
CA ILE A 11 2.98 -31.66 17.84
C ILE A 11 3.83 -31.04 16.70
N SER A 12 3.89 -31.71 15.54
CA SER A 12 4.74 -31.22 14.44
C SER A 12 4.10 -30.09 13.59
N ALA A 13 2.77 -30.06 13.49
CA ALA A 13 2.07 -29.06 12.69
C ALA A 13 2.07 -27.67 13.34
N ALA A 14 1.91 -27.60 14.67
CA ALA A 14 1.94 -26.32 15.39
C ALA A 14 3.34 -25.70 15.41
N LEU A 15 4.42 -26.52 15.44
CA LEU A 15 5.80 -26.03 15.40
C LEU A 15 6.19 -25.51 14.01
N ILE A 16 5.67 -26.12 12.95
CA ILE A 16 5.92 -25.69 11.56
C ILE A 16 5.19 -24.38 11.26
N ILE A 17 3.97 -24.20 11.76
CA ILE A 17 3.23 -22.94 11.63
C ILE A 17 3.93 -21.81 12.42
N ALA A 18 4.42 -22.09 13.63
CA ALA A 18 5.18 -21.10 14.40
C ALA A 18 6.53 -20.72 13.74
N LEU A 19 7.15 -21.63 12.98
CA LEU A 19 8.40 -21.32 12.25
C LEU A 19 8.16 -20.51 10.98
N LEU A 20 6.97 -20.63 10.37
CA LEU A 20 6.58 -19.82 9.20
C LEU A 20 6.25 -18.36 9.58
N PHE A 21 5.81 -18.12 10.81
CA PHE A 21 5.60 -16.75 11.33
C PHE A 21 6.86 -16.10 11.92
N ALA A 22 7.94 -16.84 12.13
CA ALA A 22 9.19 -16.31 12.72
C ALA A 22 10.20 -15.79 11.68
N THR A 23 9.88 -15.81 10.40
CA THR A 23 10.69 -15.21 9.34
C THR A 23 10.07 -13.94 8.76
N SER A 24 9.39 -13.13 9.56
CA SER A 24 9.31 -11.70 9.27
C SER A 24 10.70 -11.14 9.47
N LYS A 25 11.54 -11.30 8.44
CA LYS A 25 12.82 -10.63 8.31
C LYS A 25 12.52 -9.15 8.52
N SER A 26 13.02 -8.57 9.59
CA SER A 26 13.00 -7.13 9.80
C SER A 26 13.49 -6.50 8.50
N ARG A 27 12.58 -5.84 7.80
CA ARG A 27 12.86 -5.14 6.56
C ARG A 27 13.89 -4.09 6.92
N ALA A 28 15.02 -4.07 6.25
CA ALA A 28 16.03 -3.07 6.49
C ALA A 28 15.45 -1.71 6.10
N SER A 29 15.32 -0.81 7.08
CA SER A 29 14.80 0.55 6.91
C SER A 29 15.73 1.48 6.11
N ASP A 30 16.84 0.94 5.56
CA ASP A 30 17.85 1.74 4.86
C ASP A 30 17.43 2.20 3.45
N ASP A 31 16.33 1.68 2.91
CA ASP A 31 15.97 1.86 1.50
C ASP A 31 14.78 2.79 1.26
N THR A 32 14.11 3.25 2.32
CA THR A 32 12.95 4.14 2.26
C THR A 32 13.10 5.33 3.20
N TYR A 33 12.42 6.44 2.85
CA TYR A 33 12.38 7.67 3.66
C TYR A 33 11.23 7.68 4.68
N ILE A 34 10.48 6.59 4.79
CA ILE A 34 9.30 6.49 5.65
C ILE A 34 9.60 5.60 6.86
N ASP A 35 8.94 5.89 7.98
CA ASP A 35 9.12 5.17 9.23
C ASP A 35 8.61 3.72 9.15
N ASP A 36 9.20 2.81 9.93
CA ASP A 36 8.85 1.37 9.94
C ASP A 36 7.37 1.11 10.26
N ASP A 37 6.74 1.94 11.10
CA ASP A 37 5.32 1.83 11.40
C ASP A 37 4.45 2.12 10.17
N ILE A 38 4.87 3.05 9.32
CA ILE A 38 4.19 3.38 8.06
C ILE A 38 4.34 2.23 7.07
N ILE A 39 5.54 1.64 6.96
CA ILE A 39 5.78 0.46 6.13
C ILE A 39 4.85 -0.68 6.55
N GLY A 40 4.77 -0.96 7.86
CA GLY A 40 3.86 -1.97 8.40
C GLY A 40 2.39 -1.72 8.05
N TYR A 41 1.95 -0.46 8.06
CA TYR A 41 0.59 -0.11 7.62
C TYR A 41 0.40 -0.29 6.11
N CYS A 42 1.40 0.01 5.29
CA CYS A 42 1.35 -0.25 3.85
C CYS A 42 1.25 -1.76 3.55
N GLU A 43 2.00 -2.58 4.27
CA GLU A 43 1.92 -4.05 4.16
C GLU A 43 0.52 -4.55 4.52
N GLU A 44 0.02 -4.20 5.71
CA GLU A 44 -1.28 -4.66 6.20
C GLU A 44 -2.44 -4.23 5.28
N VAL A 45 -2.49 -2.93 4.93
CA VAL A 45 -3.57 -2.38 4.10
C VAL A 45 -3.43 -2.84 2.65
N GLY A 46 -2.21 -2.91 2.12
CA GLY A 46 -1.95 -3.39 0.77
C GLY A 46 -2.40 -4.83 0.58
N GLU A 47 -2.09 -5.71 1.53
CA GLU A 47 -2.54 -7.11 1.52
C GLU A 47 -4.07 -7.22 1.62
N GLU A 48 -4.70 -6.45 2.51
CA GLU A 48 -6.16 -6.46 2.70
C GLU A 48 -6.92 -6.02 1.44
N TYR A 49 -6.43 -5.00 0.76
CA TYR A 49 -7.09 -4.38 -0.41
C TYR A 49 -6.57 -4.91 -1.76
N GLY A 50 -5.54 -5.76 -1.77
CA GLY A 50 -4.94 -6.28 -3.00
C GLY A 50 -4.18 -5.21 -3.81
N VAL A 51 -3.63 -4.21 -3.15
CA VAL A 51 -2.78 -3.15 -3.73
C VAL A 51 -1.34 -3.37 -3.27
N SER A 52 -0.36 -3.24 -4.18
CA SER A 52 1.06 -3.42 -3.83
C SER A 52 1.46 -2.50 -2.65
N PRO A 53 1.96 -3.05 -1.54
CA PRO A 53 2.51 -2.25 -0.44
C PRO A 53 3.58 -1.27 -0.90
N GLU A 54 4.44 -1.68 -1.83
CA GLU A 54 5.51 -0.86 -2.40
C GLU A 54 4.97 0.32 -3.21
N MET A 55 3.80 0.15 -3.85
CA MET A 55 3.12 1.26 -4.50
C MET A 55 2.62 2.27 -3.47
N LEU A 56 2.03 1.82 -2.36
CA LEU A 56 1.58 2.70 -1.27
C LEU A 56 2.76 3.46 -0.64
N GLU A 57 3.89 2.78 -0.39
CA GLU A 57 5.12 3.39 0.09
C GLU A 57 5.64 4.46 -0.88
N ALA A 58 5.75 4.14 -2.17
CA ALA A 58 6.19 5.07 -3.20
C ALA A 58 5.28 6.29 -3.33
N MET A 59 3.96 6.11 -3.14
CA MET A 59 2.99 7.21 -3.12
C MET A 59 3.19 8.09 -1.89
N ILE A 60 3.37 7.53 -0.69
CA ILE A 60 3.64 8.27 0.54
C ILE A 60 4.93 9.10 0.41
N GLU A 61 6.00 8.50 -0.15
CA GLU A 61 7.22 9.23 -0.46
C GLU A 61 6.97 10.43 -1.39
N ALA A 62 6.12 10.26 -2.39
CA ALA A 62 5.82 11.30 -3.37
C ALA A 62 4.91 12.40 -2.82
N GLU A 63 3.89 12.05 -2.02
CA GLU A 63 2.86 12.96 -1.51
C GLU A 63 3.34 13.80 -0.32
N SER A 64 4.02 13.18 0.61
CA SER A 64 4.36 13.82 1.89
C SER A 64 5.81 13.63 2.34
N SER A 65 6.59 12.80 1.66
CA SER A 65 7.90 12.33 2.14
C SER A 65 7.79 11.69 3.52
N GLY A 66 6.77 10.87 3.76
CA GLY A 66 6.49 10.20 5.03
C GLY A 66 5.95 11.12 6.15
N ARG A 67 5.68 12.40 5.86
CA ARG A 67 5.26 13.37 6.87
C ARG A 67 3.74 13.43 6.96
N ASN A 68 3.22 13.35 8.19
CA ASN A 68 1.79 13.47 8.47
C ASN A 68 1.37 14.95 8.55
N VAL A 69 1.21 15.59 7.40
CA VAL A 69 1.01 17.04 7.25
C VAL A 69 -0.26 17.37 6.48
N SER A 70 -0.62 18.67 6.42
CA SER A 70 -1.67 19.18 5.52
C SER A 70 -1.12 20.14 4.50
N ASN A 71 -1.72 20.12 3.32
CA ASN A 71 -1.55 21.10 2.27
C ASN A 71 -2.94 21.51 1.75
N GLY A 72 -3.47 22.61 2.24
CA GLY A 72 -4.85 23.03 1.97
C GLY A 72 -5.87 22.00 2.47
N ASN A 73 -6.65 21.45 1.55
CA ASN A 73 -7.65 20.43 1.86
C ASN A 73 -7.08 18.99 1.89
N CYS A 74 -5.84 18.80 1.47
CA CYS A 74 -5.18 17.51 1.46
C CYS A 74 -4.50 17.25 2.79
N LYS A 75 -4.69 16.07 3.37
CA LYS A 75 -4.24 15.72 4.72
C LYS A 75 -3.56 14.36 4.77
N GLY A 76 -2.62 14.25 5.71
CA GLY A 76 -1.96 13.01 6.09
C GLY A 76 -0.88 12.55 5.13
N LEU A 77 -0.49 11.28 5.26
CA LEU A 77 0.60 10.66 4.51
C LEU A 77 0.36 10.62 3.00
N MET A 78 -0.85 10.26 2.59
CA MET A 78 -1.29 10.08 1.21
C MET A 78 -1.97 11.34 0.64
N GLN A 79 -1.94 12.48 1.35
CA GLN A 79 -2.53 13.76 0.96
C GLN A 79 -3.99 13.63 0.47
N VAL A 80 -4.81 12.91 1.24
CA VAL A 80 -6.23 12.70 0.94
C VAL A 80 -6.99 14.02 0.99
N ASN A 81 -7.69 14.39 -0.09
CA ASN A 81 -8.52 15.59 -0.17
C ASN A 81 -9.80 15.39 0.65
N GLU A 82 -9.83 15.87 1.90
CA GLU A 82 -10.89 15.61 2.86
C GLU A 82 -12.30 15.98 2.36
N PRO A 83 -12.56 17.19 1.82
CA PRO A 83 -13.87 17.52 1.28
C PRO A 83 -14.40 16.54 0.23
N PHE A 84 -13.51 16.01 -0.60
CA PHE A 84 -13.85 15.10 -1.70
C PHE A 84 -14.10 13.67 -1.21
N HIS A 85 -13.47 13.26 -0.10
CA HIS A 85 -13.51 11.89 0.40
C HIS A 85 -14.33 11.69 1.69
N LYS A 86 -15.20 12.63 2.09
CA LYS A 86 -16.01 12.51 3.33
C LYS A 86 -16.83 11.23 3.41
N ASP A 87 -17.50 10.86 2.32
CA ASP A 87 -18.32 9.66 2.29
C ASP A 87 -17.45 8.40 2.32
N ARG A 88 -16.29 8.43 1.68
CA ARG A 88 -15.30 7.36 1.74
C ARG A 88 -14.74 7.18 3.15
N MET A 89 -14.36 8.27 3.81
CA MET A 89 -13.94 8.24 5.22
C MET A 89 -14.99 7.55 6.09
N LYS A 90 -16.27 7.93 5.93
CA LYS A 90 -17.37 7.31 6.66
C LYS A 90 -17.52 5.81 6.34
N LYS A 91 -17.42 5.43 5.05
CA LYS A 91 -17.42 4.03 4.59
C LYS A 91 -16.32 3.22 5.25
N CYS A 92 -15.11 3.78 5.32
CA CYS A 92 -13.93 3.15 5.90
C CYS A 92 -13.87 3.24 7.44
N GLY A 93 -14.83 3.91 8.10
CA GLY A 93 -14.82 4.10 9.56
C GLY A 93 -13.72 5.05 10.06
N VAL A 94 -13.18 5.91 9.19
CA VAL A 94 -12.10 6.85 9.49
C VAL A 94 -12.69 8.23 9.76
N SER A 95 -12.42 8.78 10.94
CA SER A 95 -12.89 10.12 11.37
C SER A 95 -11.82 11.20 11.31
N ASP A 96 -10.54 10.80 11.28
CA ASP A 96 -9.39 11.71 11.27
C ASP A 96 -8.35 11.24 10.23
N LEU A 97 -8.03 12.09 9.26
CA LEU A 97 -7.02 11.81 8.24
C LEU A 97 -5.58 12.00 8.74
N TYR A 98 -5.39 12.44 9.98
CA TYR A 98 -4.08 12.42 10.64
C TYR A 98 -3.82 11.09 11.38
N ASP A 99 -4.80 10.20 11.51
CA ASP A 99 -4.55 8.80 11.81
C ASP A 99 -3.81 8.18 10.63
N LYS A 100 -2.54 7.76 10.83
CA LYS A 100 -1.66 7.28 9.76
C LYS A 100 -2.27 6.11 9.00
N LYS A 101 -2.73 5.09 9.72
CA LYS A 101 -3.34 3.90 9.13
C LYS A 101 -4.66 4.22 8.45
N GLY A 102 -5.52 4.99 9.09
CA GLY A 102 -6.80 5.45 8.53
C GLY A 102 -6.60 6.25 7.24
N ASN A 103 -5.58 7.10 7.16
CA ASN A 103 -5.23 7.84 5.97
C ASN A 103 -4.86 6.91 4.79
N ILE A 104 -4.03 5.89 5.05
CA ILE A 104 -3.65 4.88 4.06
C ILE A 104 -4.89 4.09 3.62
N ILE A 105 -5.77 3.67 4.54
CA ILE A 105 -7.02 2.95 4.23
C ILE A 105 -7.90 3.77 3.27
N VAL A 106 -8.17 5.03 3.57
CA VAL A 106 -9.04 5.89 2.74
C VAL A 106 -8.44 6.09 1.35
N ALA A 107 -7.13 6.30 1.25
CA ALA A 107 -6.43 6.44 -0.01
C ALA A 107 -6.44 5.15 -0.83
N THR A 108 -6.21 4.00 -0.18
CA THR A 108 -6.20 2.68 -0.84
C THR A 108 -7.59 2.27 -1.32
N ASP A 109 -8.66 2.54 -0.56
CA ASP A 109 -10.04 2.32 -1.03
C ASP A 109 -10.36 3.18 -2.28
N TYR A 110 -9.80 4.38 -2.38
CA TYR A 110 -9.93 5.19 -3.59
C TYR A 110 -9.12 4.61 -4.77
N LEU A 111 -7.89 4.16 -4.51
CA LEU A 111 -7.07 3.51 -5.54
C LEU A 111 -7.75 2.25 -6.07
N LEU A 112 -8.34 1.43 -5.19
CA LEU A 112 -9.07 0.23 -5.60
C LEU A 112 -10.22 0.57 -6.55
N GLU A 113 -11.05 1.57 -6.23
CA GLU A 113 -12.11 2.06 -7.13
C GLU A 113 -11.56 2.50 -8.50
N LEU A 114 -10.39 3.16 -8.49
CA LEU A 114 -9.77 3.57 -9.74
C LEU A 114 -9.23 2.38 -10.54
N PHE A 115 -8.62 1.38 -9.89
CA PHE A 115 -8.15 0.16 -10.53
C PHE A 115 -9.28 -0.72 -11.07
N GLU A 116 -10.44 -0.74 -10.40
CA GLU A 116 -11.65 -1.40 -10.93
C GLU A 116 -12.14 -0.76 -12.24
N LYS A 117 -11.86 0.51 -12.43
CA LYS A 117 -12.30 1.27 -13.60
C LYS A 117 -11.24 1.40 -14.69
N TYR A 118 -9.97 1.41 -14.31
CA TYR A 118 -8.83 1.64 -15.20
C TYR A 118 -7.72 0.62 -14.92
N GLU A 119 -7.40 -0.22 -15.88
CA GLU A 119 -6.38 -1.28 -15.73
C GLU A 119 -4.94 -0.74 -15.69
N ASP A 120 -4.71 0.47 -16.21
CA ASP A 120 -3.39 1.07 -16.33
C ASP A 120 -2.99 1.88 -15.10
N ALA A 121 -1.95 1.42 -14.39
CA ALA A 121 -1.46 2.07 -13.17
C ALA A 121 -1.04 3.54 -13.40
N GLY A 122 -0.47 3.87 -14.54
CA GLY A 122 -0.09 5.24 -14.86
C GLY A 122 -1.29 6.16 -14.94
N THR A 123 -2.39 5.70 -15.55
CA THR A 123 -3.68 6.41 -15.61
C THR A 123 -4.27 6.59 -14.22
N VAL A 124 -4.31 5.53 -13.40
CA VAL A 124 -4.80 5.57 -12.02
C VAL A 124 -4.04 6.61 -11.20
N LEU A 125 -2.72 6.60 -11.24
CA LEU A 125 -1.88 7.57 -10.54
C LEU A 125 -2.08 9.00 -11.02
N MET A 126 -2.28 9.21 -12.32
CA MET A 126 -2.59 10.53 -12.87
C MET A 126 -3.95 11.05 -12.40
N ILE A 127 -4.97 10.18 -12.32
CA ILE A 127 -6.30 10.54 -11.81
C ILE A 127 -6.21 10.88 -10.32
N TYR A 128 -5.51 10.04 -9.53
CA TYR A 128 -5.29 10.28 -8.10
C TYR A 128 -4.68 11.68 -7.86
N ASN A 129 -3.69 12.04 -8.65
CA ASN A 129 -3.03 13.35 -8.57
C ASN A 129 -3.84 14.52 -9.17
N GLY A 130 -5.07 14.28 -9.65
CA GLY A 130 -5.93 15.31 -10.23
C GLY A 130 -5.48 15.79 -11.62
N THR A 131 -4.73 14.99 -12.37
CA THR A 131 -4.29 15.35 -13.72
C THR A 131 -5.48 15.45 -14.67
N SER A 132 -5.65 16.59 -15.33
CA SER A 132 -6.62 16.74 -16.42
C SER A 132 -6.28 15.81 -17.59
N ASN A 133 -7.30 15.27 -18.26
CA ASN A 133 -7.16 14.36 -19.42
C ASN A 133 -6.30 13.10 -19.12
N ALA A 134 -6.31 12.61 -17.85
CA ALA A 134 -5.50 11.48 -17.42
C ALA A 134 -5.77 10.22 -18.26
N VAL A 135 -7.04 9.91 -18.56
CA VAL A 135 -7.44 8.74 -19.36
C VAL A 135 -6.89 8.83 -20.77
N GLU A 136 -7.15 9.94 -21.46
CA GLU A 136 -6.66 10.17 -22.83
C GLU A 136 -5.12 10.14 -22.92
N ARG A 137 -4.44 10.64 -21.90
CA ARG A 137 -2.98 10.58 -21.81
C ARG A 137 -2.50 9.16 -21.59
N GLY A 138 -3.17 8.39 -20.71
CA GLY A 138 -2.87 7.00 -20.43
C GLY A 138 -2.97 6.12 -21.67
N GLU A 139 -4.02 6.27 -22.47
CA GLU A 139 -4.20 5.57 -23.76
C GLU A 139 -3.02 5.78 -24.74
N ARG A 140 -2.34 6.91 -24.64
CA ARG A 140 -1.13 7.21 -25.42
C ARG A 140 0.18 6.88 -24.72
N GLY A 141 0.15 6.38 -23.48
CA GLY A 141 1.34 6.16 -22.67
C GLY A 141 2.07 7.44 -22.25
N ASP A 142 1.36 8.60 -22.31
CA ASP A 142 1.91 9.91 -21.94
C ASP A 142 1.72 10.20 -20.44
N TYR A 143 2.45 9.46 -19.60
CA TYR A 143 2.36 9.61 -18.16
C TYR A 143 3.10 10.85 -17.66
N THR A 144 2.52 11.49 -16.62
CA THR A 144 3.15 12.60 -15.92
C THR A 144 4.44 12.17 -15.21
N SER A 145 5.28 13.15 -14.85
CA SER A 145 6.48 12.89 -14.03
C SER A 145 6.13 12.27 -12.67
N TYR A 146 4.98 12.65 -12.07
CA TYR A 146 4.43 12.08 -10.86
C TYR A 146 4.18 10.56 -11.02
N ALA A 147 3.37 10.17 -12.01
CA ALA A 147 3.06 8.76 -12.25
C ALA A 147 4.33 7.93 -12.55
N LYS A 148 5.20 8.44 -13.42
CA LYS A 148 6.48 7.78 -13.75
C LYS A 148 7.38 7.60 -12.53
N LYS A 149 7.45 8.60 -11.65
CA LYS A 149 8.25 8.53 -10.40
C LYS A 149 7.73 7.41 -9.50
N ILE A 150 6.42 7.34 -9.27
CA ILE A 150 5.83 6.33 -8.38
C ILE A 150 6.00 4.92 -8.96
N MET A 151 5.64 4.70 -10.24
CA MET A 151 5.80 3.40 -10.89
C MET A 151 7.25 2.90 -10.85
N ARG A 152 8.23 3.78 -11.07
CA ARG A 152 9.64 3.43 -10.96
C ARG A 152 10.00 3.08 -9.51
N ARG A 153 9.61 3.92 -8.55
CA ARG A 153 9.96 3.73 -7.14
C ARG A 153 9.32 2.47 -6.56
N SER A 154 8.06 2.19 -6.88
CA SER A 154 7.39 0.94 -6.49
C SER A 154 8.18 -0.29 -6.96
N ARG A 155 8.60 -0.31 -8.23
CA ARG A 155 9.40 -1.41 -8.78
C ARG A 155 10.79 -1.52 -8.11
N GLU A 156 11.44 -0.41 -7.78
CA GLU A 156 12.71 -0.41 -7.03
C GLU A 156 12.50 -1.07 -5.65
N LEU A 157 11.44 -0.69 -4.93
CA LEU A 157 11.10 -1.27 -3.63
C LEU A 157 10.74 -2.76 -3.74
N GLU A 158 9.96 -3.17 -4.75
CA GLU A 158 9.66 -4.58 -5.01
C GLU A 158 10.94 -5.41 -5.21
N GLY A 159 11.93 -4.87 -5.93
CA GLY A 159 13.24 -5.51 -6.12
C GLY A 159 14.02 -5.64 -4.81
N LEU A 160 14.04 -4.59 -3.99
CA LEU A 160 14.70 -4.58 -2.68
C LEU A 160 14.04 -5.56 -1.69
N HIS A 161 12.73 -5.74 -1.80
CA HIS A 161 11.96 -6.66 -0.97
C HIS A 161 11.93 -8.10 -1.50
N GLY A 162 12.67 -8.38 -2.58
CA GLY A 162 12.80 -9.71 -3.17
C GLY A 162 11.51 -10.22 -3.81
N LYS A 163 10.62 -9.33 -4.25
CA LYS A 163 9.34 -9.67 -4.89
C LYS A 163 9.42 -9.75 -6.42
N LEU A 164 10.54 -9.30 -7.01
CA LEU A 164 10.80 -9.46 -8.44
C LEU A 164 11.65 -10.70 -8.66
N ASP A 165 11.09 -11.70 -9.34
CA ASP A 165 11.87 -12.80 -9.93
C ASP A 165 12.60 -12.25 -11.17
N TYR A 166 13.93 -12.34 -11.18
CA TYR A 166 14.78 -11.97 -12.31
C TYR A 166 14.90 -13.13 -13.31
#